data_d15ff08519504d146d1afc3f6d8ea904
#
_entry.id   d15ff08519504d146d1afc3f6d8ea904
#
_cell.length_a   1.000
_cell.length_b   1.000
_cell.length_c   1.000
_cell.angle_alpha   90.00
_cell.angle_beta   90.00
_cell.angle_gamma   90.00
#
_symmetry.space_group_name_H-M   'P 1'
#
loop_
_entity.id
_entity.type
_entity.pdbx_description
1 polymer ?
#
loop_
_entity_poly.entity_id
_entity_poly.type
_entity_poly.pdbx_seq_one_letter_code
_entity_poly.pdbx_strand_id
1 'polypeptide(L)'
;IYPQYKANREAMPEELSCQLEPIERMVHALGIHYEETEGFEADDGIASLAARFSKEHPVVIVSGDKDLRQCLGPNVVMWDPGSKKEKLITAEVYKEENGFGPDLQADMQALTGDSVDNIPGVPGIGPKTVQQIFAICPGLEAIRDHFPLLPPKFQKKLQDHLEDMFLWRRLTMLSRDFCQNVSLDDLAVQPLNLGAAADLVREFELMAMRWEIDALAREEQRPRPRQDSAAKAEGAETAVAPEVKKRESAAPRPSETPAMEGPAESLSLLDVVPDVAAAELE
;
A
#
# COMPACT_ATOMS: atom_id res chain seq x y z
N ILE A 1 20.17 19.77 6.19
CA ILE A 1 19.98 19.26 7.56
C ILE A 1 20.89 18.06 7.80
N TYR A 2 20.95 17.08 6.86
CA TYR A 2 21.81 15.90 6.93
C TYR A 2 22.45 15.64 5.56
N PRO A 3 23.69 16.12 5.30
CA PRO A 3 24.32 16.05 3.98
C PRO A 3 24.52 14.63 3.43
N GLN A 4 24.51 13.63 4.30
CA GLN A 4 24.68 12.22 3.93
C GLN A 4 23.38 11.54 3.51
N TYR A 5 22.21 12.18 3.70
CA TYR A 5 20.92 11.66 3.28
C TYR A 5 20.92 11.40 1.77
N LYS A 6 20.64 10.16 1.40
CA LYS A 6 20.65 9.68 0.01
C LYS A 6 21.97 9.87 -0.76
N ALA A 7 23.07 10.19 -0.06
CA ALA A 7 24.37 10.43 -0.73
C ALA A 7 24.98 9.17 -1.37
N ASN A 8 24.49 7.99 -1.03
CA ASN A 8 24.86 6.69 -1.61
C ASN A 8 24.02 6.32 -2.85
N ARG A 9 23.03 7.14 -3.25
CA ARG A 9 22.23 6.89 -4.46
C ARG A 9 23.06 7.26 -5.69
N GLU A 10 23.15 6.32 -6.61
CA GLU A 10 23.71 6.56 -7.94
C GLU A 10 22.72 7.35 -8.80
N ALA A 11 23.23 8.08 -9.79
CA ALA A 11 22.37 8.69 -10.79
C ALA A 11 21.60 7.61 -11.57
N MET A 12 20.35 7.94 -11.94
CA MET A 12 19.55 7.04 -12.75
C MET A 12 20.26 6.76 -14.09
N PRO A 13 20.44 5.48 -14.48
CA PRO A 13 21.00 5.13 -15.79
C PRO A 13 20.18 5.75 -16.92
N GLU A 14 20.85 6.15 -18.01
CA GLU A 14 20.18 6.78 -19.15
C GLU A 14 19.14 5.85 -19.79
N GLU A 15 19.42 4.54 -19.82
CA GLU A 15 18.50 3.52 -20.32
C GLU A 15 17.21 3.40 -19.50
N LEU A 16 17.24 3.83 -18.26
CA LEU A 16 16.04 3.88 -17.40
C LEU A 16 15.34 5.24 -17.50
N SER A 17 16.10 6.34 -17.50
CA SER A 17 15.52 7.67 -17.57
C SER A 17 14.73 7.93 -18.86
N CYS A 18 15.17 7.35 -19.99
CA CYS A 18 14.45 7.47 -21.26
C CYS A 18 13.10 6.73 -21.28
N GLN A 19 12.82 5.86 -20.28
CA GLN A 19 11.54 5.16 -20.16
C GLN A 19 10.48 5.94 -19.40
N LEU A 20 10.84 7.00 -18.69
CA LEU A 20 9.88 7.76 -17.85
C LEU A 20 8.78 8.42 -18.69
N GLU A 21 9.15 9.12 -19.76
CA GLU A 21 8.17 9.76 -20.66
C GLU A 21 7.21 8.75 -21.31
N PRO A 22 7.66 7.61 -21.85
CA PRO A 22 6.75 6.55 -22.30
C PRO A 22 5.80 6.02 -21.23
N ILE A 23 6.26 5.86 -19.98
CA ILE A 23 5.44 5.42 -18.85
C ILE A 23 4.35 6.45 -18.56
N GLU A 24 4.69 7.74 -18.48
CA GLU A 24 3.74 8.84 -18.28
C GLU A 24 2.67 8.86 -19.39
N ARG A 25 3.08 8.76 -20.65
CA ARG A 25 2.17 8.67 -21.80
C ARG A 25 1.22 7.47 -21.67
N MET A 26 1.69 6.34 -21.20
CA MET A 26 0.85 5.16 -21.00
C MET A 26 -0.15 5.39 -19.87
N VAL A 27 0.28 5.96 -18.74
CA VAL A 27 -0.60 6.31 -17.60
C VAL A 27 -1.74 7.22 -18.06
N HIS A 28 -1.44 8.26 -18.85
CA HIS A 28 -2.43 9.14 -19.41
C HIS A 28 -3.36 8.44 -20.41
N ALA A 29 -2.83 7.55 -21.26
CA ALA A 29 -3.65 6.77 -22.20
C ALA A 29 -4.62 5.82 -21.47
N LEU A 30 -4.24 5.34 -20.28
CA LEU A 30 -5.10 4.55 -19.41
C LEU A 30 -6.12 5.38 -18.61
N GLY A 31 -6.15 6.71 -18.79
CA GLY A 31 -7.07 7.60 -18.09
C GLY A 31 -6.77 7.78 -16.61
N ILE A 32 -5.55 7.44 -16.20
CA ILE A 32 -5.10 7.58 -14.80
C ILE A 32 -4.46 8.95 -14.61
N HIS A 33 -4.81 9.63 -13.54
CA HIS A 33 -4.19 10.90 -13.17
C HIS A 33 -2.72 10.67 -12.82
N TYR A 34 -1.84 11.48 -13.39
CA TYR A 34 -0.41 11.53 -13.08
C TYR A 34 -0.11 12.84 -12.37
N GLU A 35 0.51 12.76 -11.21
CA GLU A 35 0.86 13.93 -10.41
C GLU A 35 2.36 13.97 -10.17
N GLU A 36 2.98 15.08 -10.52
CA GLU A 36 4.39 15.37 -10.27
C GLU A 36 4.53 16.76 -9.66
N THR A 37 5.24 16.85 -8.56
CA THR A 37 5.52 18.14 -7.90
C THR A 37 7.03 18.33 -7.80
N GLU A 38 7.54 19.32 -8.49
CA GLU A 38 8.99 19.62 -8.52
C GLU A 38 9.54 19.85 -7.10
N GLY A 39 10.65 19.17 -6.79
CA GLY A 39 11.36 19.32 -5.51
C GLY A 39 10.80 18.49 -4.36
N PHE A 40 9.82 17.62 -4.62
CA PHE A 40 9.22 16.73 -3.63
C PHE A 40 9.34 15.26 -4.04
N GLU A 41 9.25 14.38 -3.05
CA GLU A 41 9.26 12.93 -3.30
C GLU A 41 7.84 12.42 -3.49
N ALA A 42 7.69 11.38 -4.32
CA ALA A 42 6.38 10.75 -4.58
C ALA A 42 5.69 10.28 -3.29
N ASP A 43 6.49 9.78 -2.34
CA ASP A 43 5.98 9.27 -1.05
C ASP A 43 5.30 10.35 -0.22
N ASP A 44 5.82 11.60 -0.26
CA ASP A 44 5.20 12.75 0.41
C ASP A 44 3.86 13.11 -0.27
N GLY A 45 3.81 13.02 -1.60
CA GLY A 45 2.56 13.21 -2.36
C GLY A 45 1.52 12.16 -1.99
N ILE A 46 1.90 10.88 -2.00
CA ILE A 46 1.03 9.76 -1.62
C ILE A 46 0.54 9.93 -0.19
N ALA A 47 1.43 10.24 0.76
CA ALA A 47 1.07 10.44 2.16
C ALA A 47 0.11 11.62 2.35
N SER A 48 0.31 12.70 1.60
CA SER A 48 -0.54 13.89 1.63
C SER A 48 -1.96 13.61 1.12
N LEU A 49 -2.06 12.95 -0.05
CA LEU A 49 -3.35 12.56 -0.63
C LEU A 49 -4.06 11.54 0.25
N ALA A 50 -3.35 10.53 0.76
CA ALA A 50 -3.91 9.54 1.68
C ALA A 50 -4.46 10.19 2.96
N ALA A 51 -3.68 11.07 3.61
CA ALA A 51 -4.11 11.76 4.82
C ALA A 51 -5.32 12.68 4.61
N ARG A 52 -5.45 13.25 3.41
CA ARG A 52 -6.54 14.15 3.08
C ARG A 52 -7.82 13.42 2.74
N PHE A 53 -7.74 12.45 1.82
CA PHE A 53 -8.93 11.79 1.29
C PHE A 53 -9.44 10.65 2.18
N SER A 54 -8.59 10.06 3.04
CA SER A 54 -9.02 9.01 3.97
C SER A 54 -10.03 9.47 5.03
N LYS A 55 -10.25 10.77 5.16
CA LYS A 55 -11.27 11.33 6.08
C LYS A 55 -12.69 11.00 5.64
N GLU A 56 -12.90 10.84 4.33
CA GLU A 56 -14.22 10.66 3.72
C GLU A 56 -14.30 9.43 2.81
N HIS A 57 -13.14 8.89 2.39
CA HIS A 57 -13.06 7.80 1.42
C HIS A 57 -12.09 6.72 1.86
N PRO A 58 -12.34 5.44 1.54
CA PRO A 58 -11.33 4.41 1.66
C PRO A 58 -10.19 4.67 0.66
N VAL A 59 -8.94 4.49 1.11
CA VAL A 59 -7.74 4.69 0.32
C VAL A 59 -6.94 3.39 0.26
N VAL A 60 -6.57 2.97 -0.93
CA VAL A 60 -5.66 1.84 -1.16
C VAL A 60 -4.35 2.36 -1.74
N ILE A 61 -3.26 2.24 -0.99
CA ILE A 61 -1.91 2.55 -1.48
C ILE A 61 -1.35 1.29 -2.14
N VAL A 62 -1.04 1.37 -3.43
CA VAL A 62 -0.43 0.26 -4.18
C VAL A 62 1.07 0.47 -4.23
N SER A 63 1.80 -0.17 -3.33
CA SER A 63 3.26 -0.03 -3.23
C SER A 63 3.88 -1.13 -2.38
N GLY A 64 5.12 -1.52 -2.70
CA GLY A 64 5.98 -2.34 -1.86
C GLY A 64 6.85 -1.53 -0.88
N ASP A 65 6.78 -0.20 -0.94
CA ASP A 65 7.62 0.66 -0.11
C ASP A 65 7.16 0.64 1.36
N LYS A 66 8.09 0.24 2.24
CA LYS A 66 7.83 0.14 3.69
C LYS A 66 7.58 1.50 4.35
N ASP A 67 8.06 2.60 3.76
CA ASP A 67 7.94 3.93 4.33
C ASP A 67 6.49 4.41 4.31
N LEU A 68 5.73 4.03 3.29
CA LEU A 68 4.30 4.30 3.17
C LEU A 68 3.43 3.58 4.21
N ARG A 69 3.98 2.64 4.97
CA ARG A 69 3.28 2.03 6.13
C ARG A 69 2.93 3.06 7.21
N GLN A 70 3.60 4.22 7.21
CA GLN A 70 3.23 5.37 8.06
C GLN A 70 1.83 5.91 7.76
N CYS A 71 1.28 5.61 6.58
CA CYS A 71 -0.03 6.10 6.15
C CYS A 71 -1.17 5.19 6.58
N LEU A 72 -0.89 3.96 7.03
CA LEU A 72 -1.90 2.98 7.42
C LEU A 72 -2.80 3.52 8.53
N GLY A 73 -4.10 3.28 8.39
CA GLY A 73 -5.10 3.76 9.32
C GLY A 73 -6.45 3.10 9.08
N PRO A 74 -7.51 3.56 9.77
CA PRO A 74 -8.84 2.94 9.64
C PRO A 74 -9.36 2.90 8.20
N ASN A 75 -9.07 3.95 7.41
CA ASN A 75 -9.51 4.08 6.02
C ASN A 75 -8.35 4.01 5.02
N VAL A 76 -7.14 3.62 5.45
CA VAL A 76 -5.97 3.50 4.57
C VAL A 76 -5.37 2.11 4.71
N VAL A 77 -5.30 1.40 3.60
CA VAL A 77 -4.66 0.10 3.49
C VAL A 77 -3.57 0.13 2.42
N MET A 78 -2.62 -0.77 2.51
CA MET A 78 -1.59 -0.97 1.48
C MET A 78 -1.77 -2.31 0.79
N TRP A 79 -1.61 -2.33 -0.53
CA TRP A 79 -1.49 -3.54 -1.32
C TRP A 79 -0.11 -3.60 -1.96
N ASP A 80 0.62 -4.69 -1.69
CA ASP A 80 1.94 -4.95 -2.27
C ASP A 80 1.84 -6.02 -3.36
N PRO A 81 1.75 -5.62 -4.65
CA PRO A 81 1.64 -6.54 -5.77
C PRO A 81 2.97 -7.26 -6.08
N GLY A 82 4.10 -6.73 -5.60
CA GLY A 82 5.44 -7.29 -5.85
C GLY A 82 5.80 -8.45 -4.92
N SER A 83 5.03 -8.69 -3.86
CA SER A 83 5.27 -9.82 -2.98
C SER A 83 4.79 -11.13 -3.64
N LYS A 84 5.53 -12.24 -3.42
CA LYS A 84 5.16 -13.58 -3.95
C LYS A 84 3.77 -14.07 -3.53
N LYS A 85 3.19 -13.44 -2.52
CA LYS A 85 1.79 -13.56 -2.12
C LYS A 85 1.29 -12.14 -2.04
N GLU A 86 0.38 -11.77 -2.92
CA GLU A 86 -0.33 -10.50 -2.84
C GLU A 86 -0.73 -10.25 -1.40
N LYS A 87 -0.21 -9.16 -0.84
CA LYS A 87 -0.38 -8.90 0.58
C LYS A 87 -1.13 -7.58 0.77
N LEU A 88 -2.33 -7.71 1.33
CA LEU A 88 -3.04 -6.55 1.87
C LEU A 88 -2.53 -6.29 3.30
N ILE A 89 -2.07 -5.08 3.56
CA ILE A 89 -1.55 -4.64 4.85
C ILE A 89 -2.50 -3.60 5.41
N THR A 90 -3.18 -3.92 6.50
CA THR A 90 -3.98 -2.99 7.28
C THR A 90 -3.21 -2.53 8.52
N ALA A 91 -3.74 -1.53 9.23
CA ALA A 91 -3.15 -1.09 10.49
C ALA A 91 -3.13 -2.20 11.56
N GLU A 92 -4.15 -3.07 11.57
CA GLU A 92 -4.25 -4.23 12.46
C GLU A 92 -3.19 -5.26 12.14
N VAL A 93 -3.07 -5.65 10.86
CA VAL A 93 -2.02 -6.59 10.40
C VAL A 93 -0.63 -6.05 10.72
N TYR A 94 -0.40 -4.76 10.47
CA TYR A 94 0.86 -4.10 10.82
C TYR A 94 1.16 -4.21 12.31
N LYS A 95 0.15 -3.91 13.16
CA LYS A 95 0.27 -3.96 14.62
C LYS A 95 0.52 -5.39 15.14
N GLU A 96 -0.14 -6.38 14.56
CA GLU A 96 0.08 -7.80 14.90
C GLU A 96 1.52 -8.24 14.59
N GLU A 97 2.06 -7.82 13.44
CA GLU A 97 3.41 -8.17 13.01
C GLU A 97 4.50 -7.46 13.80
N ASN A 98 4.27 -6.19 14.18
CA ASN A 98 5.30 -5.34 14.79
C ASN A 98 5.12 -5.14 16.29
N GLY A 99 3.93 -5.40 16.86
CA GLY A 99 3.64 -5.20 18.28
C GLY A 99 3.33 -3.74 18.66
N PHE A 100 3.29 -2.84 17.67
CA PHE A 100 2.96 -1.41 17.83
C PHE A 100 2.28 -0.88 16.56
N GLY A 101 1.63 0.29 16.64
CA GLY A 101 0.87 0.86 15.54
C GLY A 101 1.73 1.50 14.44
N PRO A 102 1.13 1.78 13.25
CA PRO A 102 1.80 2.44 12.13
C PRO A 102 2.30 3.85 12.43
N ASP A 103 1.72 4.53 13.41
CA ASP A 103 2.13 5.83 13.94
C ASP A 103 3.57 5.84 14.47
N LEU A 104 4.10 4.68 14.85
CA LEU A 104 5.49 4.50 15.30
C LEU A 104 6.43 3.98 14.21
N GLN A 105 6.00 3.91 12.94
CA GLN A 105 6.83 3.42 11.84
C GLN A 105 8.09 4.29 11.66
N ALA A 106 7.95 5.62 11.66
CA ALA A 106 9.09 6.53 11.51
C ALA A 106 10.06 6.42 12.70
N ASP A 107 9.54 6.25 13.92
CA ASP A 107 10.34 6.04 15.12
C ASP A 107 11.12 4.71 15.06
N MET A 108 10.47 3.65 14.56
CA MET A 108 11.13 2.36 14.33
C MET A 108 12.27 2.51 13.32
N GLN A 109 12.04 3.19 12.20
CA GLN A 109 13.06 3.42 11.17
C GLN A 109 14.21 4.28 11.69
N ALA A 110 13.93 5.30 12.50
CA ALA A 110 14.98 6.08 13.15
C ALA A 110 15.91 5.22 14.02
N LEU A 111 15.36 4.22 14.71
CA LEU A 111 16.14 3.32 15.56
C LEU A 111 16.87 2.23 14.75
N THR A 112 16.23 1.65 13.75
CA THR A 112 16.80 0.56 12.94
C THR A 112 17.75 1.04 11.85
N GLY A 113 17.61 2.31 11.45
CA GLY A 113 18.25 2.88 10.27
C GLY A 113 17.57 2.47 8.96
N ASP A 114 17.98 3.14 7.91
CA ASP A 114 17.64 2.84 6.53
C ASP A 114 18.87 2.95 5.62
N SER A 115 19.34 1.81 5.15
CA SER A 115 20.52 1.77 4.28
C SER A 115 20.28 2.34 2.89
N VAL A 116 19.03 2.32 2.40
CA VAL A 116 18.67 2.87 1.09
C VAL A 116 18.79 4.38 1.12
N ASP A 117 18.34 5.00 2.21
CA ASP A 117 18.39 6.45 2.41
C ASP A 117 19.62 6.93 3.18
N ASN A 118 20.54 6.01 3.43
CA ASN A 118 21.77 6.30 4.17
C ASN A 118 21.52 6.87 5.60
N ILE A 119 20.52 6.32 6.28
CA ILE A 119 20.20 6.63 7.67
C ILE A 119 20.80 5.53 8.53
N PRO A 120 21.77 5.86 9.42
CA PRO A 120 22.56 4.84 10.10
C PRO A 120 21.76 4.04 11.14
N GLY A 121 20.81 4.67 11.84
CA GLY A 121 20.15 4.09 12.98
C GLY A 121 21.08 3.85 14.17
N VAL A 122 20.56 3.21 15.23
CA VAL A 122 21.33 2.89 16.43
C VAL A 122 22.03 1.55 16.25
N PRO A 123 23.37 1.48 16.38
CA PRO A 123 24.12 0.23 16.18
C PRO A 123 23.63 -0.93 17.05
N GLY A 124 23.31 -2.06 16.38
CA GLY A 124 22.85 -3.26 17.05
C GLY A 124 21.39 -3.21 17.53
N ILE A 125 20.60 -2.23 17.06
CA ILE A 125 19.15 -2.20 17.22
C ILE A 125 18.50 -2.56 15.88
N GLY A 126 17.81 -3.68 15.86
CA GLY A 126 16.99 -4.12 14.72
C GLY A 126 15.51 -4.23 15.12
N PRO A 127 14.61 -4.59 14.18
CA PRO A 127 13.16 -4.57 14.41
C PRO A 127 12.72 -5.34 15.68
N LYS A 128 13.26 -6.53 15.94
CA LYS A 128 12.95 -7.29 17.17
C LYS A 128 13.40 -6.59 18.46
N THR A 129 14.47 -5.81 18.40
CA THR A 129 14.92 -5.03 19.55
C THR A 129 14.02 -3.83 19.78
N VAL A 130 13.58 -3.16 18.69
CA VAL A 130 12.61 -2.06 18.77
C VAL A 130 11.30 -2.54 19.39
N GLN A 131 10.77 -3.68 18.99
CA GLN A 131 9.58 -4.28 19.63
C GLN A 131 9.72 -4.40 21.14
N GLN A 132 10.89 -4.87 21.63
CA GLN A 132 11.15 -4.98 23.07
C GLN A 132 11.25 -3.61 23.76
N ILE A 133 11.82 -2.62 23.09
CA ILE A 133 11.94 -1.25 23.61
C ILE A 133 10.56 -0.59 23.65
N PHE A 134 9.79 -0.66 22.56
CA PHE A 134 8.47 -0.01 22.45
C PHE A 134 7.42 -0.68 23.34
N ALA A 135 7.59 -1.93 23.73
CA ALA A 135 6.75 -2.55 24.76
C ALA A 135 6.92 -1.90 26.14
N ILE A 136 8.02 -1.17 26.37
CA ILE A 136 8.32 -0.48 27.64
C ILE A 136 8.12 1.03 27.49
N CYS A 137 8.68 1.58 26.40
CA CYS A 137 8.68 3.01 26.06
C CYS A 137 8.24 3.16 24.60
N PRO A 138 6.92 3.32 24.32
CA PRO A 138 6.40 3.41 22.96
C PRO A 138 6.76 4.76 22.31
N GLY A 139 7.64 4.70 21.31
CA GLY A 139 8.12 5.87 20.57
C GLY A 139 9.32 6.57 21.18
N LEU A 140 9.89 7.51 20.41
CA LEU A 140 11.13 8.21 20.79
C LEU A 140 10.93 9.15 21.97
N GLU A 141 9.78 9.81 22.08
CA GLU A 141 9.45 10.67 23.22
C GLU A 141 9.42 9.88 24.51
N ALA A 142 8.75 8.72 24.53
CA ALA A 142 8.70 7.88 25.71
C ALA A 142 10.08 7.31 26.08
N ILE A 143 10.92 7.01 25.09
CA ILE A 143 12.30 6.61 25.31
C ILE A 143 13.08 7.72 26.01
N ARG A 144 12.98 8.98 25.54
CA ARG A 144 13.67 10.13 26.13
C ARG A 144 13.18 10.41 27.56
N ASP A 145 11.86 10.48 27.73
CA ASP A 145 11.24 10.92 28.99
C ASP A 145 11.31 9.85 30.08
N HIS A 146 11.35 8.58 29.71
CA HIS A 146 11.39 7.44 30.60
C HIS A 146 12.65 6.57 30.43
N PHE A 147 13.73 7.15 29.96
CA PHE A 147 14.99 6.43 29.68
C PHE A 147 15.47 5.50 30.80
N PRO A 148 15.39 5.89 32.10
CA PRO A 148 15.80 5.02 33.21
C PRO A 148 14.97 3.75 33.37
N LEU A 149 13.75 3.69 32.80
CA LEU A 149 12.89 2.49 32.86
C LEU A 149 13.37 1.37 31.90
N LEU A 150 14.17 1.73 30.91
CA LEU A 150 14.71 0.75 29.97
C LEU A 150 15.75 -0.14 30.65
N PRO A 151 15.80 -1.44 30.32
CA PRO A 151 16.88 -2.33 30.75
C PRO A 151 18.26 -1.75 30.39
N PRO A 152 19.31 -1.97 31.27
CA PRO A 152 20.66 -1.42 31.04
C PRO A 152 21.26 -1.77 29.68
N LYS A 153 20.91 -2.93 29.13
CA LYS A 153 21.37 -3.37 27.80
C LYS A 153 20.88 -2.45 26.67
N PHE A 154 19.70 -1.85 26.81
CA PHE A 154 19.14 -0.90 25.82
C PHE A 154 19.64 0.51 26.10
N GLN A 155 19.71 0.93 27.36
CA GLN A 155 20.28 2.22 27.73
C GLN A 155 21.68 2.40 27.16
N LYS A 156 22.56 1.38 27.31
CA LYS A 156 23.92 1.41 26.78
C LYS A 156 24.00 1.62 25.26
N LYS A 157 23.00 1.15 24.52
CA LYS A 157 22.97 1.31 23.06
C LYS A 157 22.41 2.67 22.63
N LEU A 158 21.46 3.20 23.37
CA LEU A 158 20.72 4.39 23.01
C LEU A 158 21.35 5.68 23.50
N GLN A 159 22.08 5.65 24.63
CA GLN A 159 22.56 6.84 25.35
C GLN A 159 23.34 7.83 24.47
N ASP A 160 24.16 7.32 23.54
CA ASP A 160 25.03 8.12 22.69
C ASP A 160 24.30 8.65 21.43
N HIS A 161 23.03 8.26 21.23
CA HIS A 161 22.24 8.54 20.01
C HIS A 161 20.90 9.23 20.30
N LEU A 162 20.68 9.71 21.54
CA LEU A 162 19.37 10.27 21.94
C LEU A 162 18.95 11.47 21.09
N GLU A 163 19.87 12.32 20.67
CA GLU A 163 19.57 13.45 19.78
C GLU A 163 19.50 13.00 18.30
N ASP A 164 20.40 12.11 17.90
CA ASP A 164 20.46 11.61 16.52
C ASP A 164 19.15 10.91 16.11
N MET A 165 18.51 10.15 17.01
CA MET A 165 17.26 9.47 16.74
C MET A 165 16.15 10.42 16.26
N PHE A 166 16.05 11.62 16.85
CA PHE A 166 15.06 12.61 16.46
C PHE A 166 15.39 13.25 15.11
N LEU A 167 16.69 13.43 14.80
CA LEU A 167 17.10 13.86 13.47
C LEU A 167 16.74 12.80 12.43
N TRP A 168 17.06 11.53 12.67
CA TRP A 168 16.75 10.43 11.75
C TRP A 168 15.25 10.26 11.54
N ARG A 169 14.43 10.39 12.61
CA ARG A 169 12.98 10.40 12.46
C ARG A 169 12.49 11.50 11.53
N ARG A 170 13.05 12.69 11.63
CA ARG A 170 12.69 13.81 10.74
C ARG A 170 13.01 13.53 9.28
N LEU A 171 14.01 12.69 9.01
CA LEU A 171 14.39 12.31 7.66
C LEU A 171 13.49 11.18 7.10
N THR A 172 12.95 10.34 7.98
CA THR A 172 12.06 9.21 7.57
C THR A 172 10.58 9.57 7.61
N MET A 173 10.20 10.63 8.32
CA MET A 173 8.81 11.03 8.47
C MET A 173 8.29 11.67 7.19
N LEU A 174 7.26 11.06 6.61
CA LEU A 174 6.60 11.56 5.41
C LEU A 174 5.81 12.84 5.72
N SER A 175 5.93 13.82 4.85
CA SER A 175 5.11 15.02 4.91
C SER A 175 3.68 14.73 4.44
N ARG A 176 2.72 15.49 4.97
CA ARG A 176 1.28 15.33 4.66
C ARG A 176 0.62 16.62 4.18
N ASP A 177 1.44 17.59 3.77
CA ASP A 177 0.99 18.95 3.46
C ASP A 177 1.13 19.31 1.98
N PHE A 178 1.45 18.34 1.11
CA PHE A 178 1.60 18.55 -0.33
C PHE A 178 0.30 18.29 -1.10
N CYS A 179 0.32 18.52 -2.41
CA CYS A 179 -0.79 18.26 -3.33
C CYS A 179 -2.12 18.92 -2.90
N GLN A 180 -2.04 20.10 -2.25
CA GLN A 180 -3.23 20.81 -1.74
C GLN A 180 -4.21 21.22 -2.83
N ASN A 181 -3.72 21.40 -4.06
CA ASN A 181 -4.52 21.85 -5.21
C ASN A 181 -5.22 20.69 -5.94
N VAL A 182 -4.85 19.42 -5.63
CA VAL A 182 -5.45 18.25 -6.29
C VAL A 182 -6.83 18.00 -5.68
N SER A 183 -7.88 18.03 -6.47
CA SER A 183 -9.25 17.68 -6.04
C SER A 183 -9.54 16.19 -6.29
N LEU A 184 -10.61 15.68 -5.69
CA LEU A 184 -11.06 14.30 -5.95
C LEU A 184 -11.53 14.15 -7.42
N ASP A 185 -12.09 15.21 -8.00
CA ASP A 185 -12.52 15.20 -9.41
C ASP A 185 -11.32 15.10 -10.36
N ASP A 186 -10.19 15.71 -10.03
CA ASP A 186 -8.95 15.58 -10.81
C ASP A 186 -8.41 14.14 -10.80
N LEU A 187 -8.62 13.42 -9.69
CA LEU A 187 -8.20 12.02 -9.51
C LEU A 187 -9.17 11.02 -10.17
N ALA A 188 -10.32 11.48 -10.67
CA ALA A 188 -11.29 10.60 -11.30
C ALA A 188 -10.69 9.95 -12.56
N VAL A 189 -10.78 8.60 -12.62
CA VAL A 189 -10.30 7.85 -13.79
C VAL A 189 -11.07 8.30 -15.04
N GLN A 190 -10.34 8.77 -16.04
CA GLN A 190 -10.89 9.24 -17.31
C GLN A 190 -11.13 8.06 -18.27
N PRO A 191 -11.93 8.25 -19.32
CA PRO A 191 -12.11 7.22 -20.34
C PRO A 191 -10.77 6.79 -20.96
N LEU A 192 -10.61 5.50 -21.17
CA LEU A 192 -9.42 4.91 -21.77
C LEU A 192 -9.20 5.42 -23.20
N ASN A 193 -7.98 5.85 -23.52
CA ASN A 193 -7.58 6.09 -24.90
C ASN A 193 -6.89 4.85 -25.47
N LEU A 194 -7.70 3.84 -25.83
CA LEU A 194 -7.22 2.57 -26.32
C LEU A 194 -6.37 2.68 -27.60
N GLY A 195 -6.64 3.67 -28.44
CA GLY A 195 -5.84 3.95 -29.63
C GLY A 195 -4.42 4.35 -29.26
N ALA A 196 -4.27 5.35 -28.39
CA ALA A 196 -2.97 5.79 -27.90
C ALA A 196 -2.22 4.68 -27.13
N ALA A 197 -2.93 3.92 -26.29
CA ALA A 197 -2.32 2.79 -25.58
C ALA A 197 -1.80 1.71 -26.54
N ALA A 198 -2.57 1.35 -27.57
CA ALA A 198 -2.16 0.39 -28.58
C ALA A 198 -0.99 0.90 -29.44
N ASP A 199 -0.91 2.19 -29.70
CA ASP A 199 0.22 2.80 -30.42
C ASP A 199 1.50 2.72 -29.59
N LEU A 200 1.44 3.03 -28.29
CA LEU A 200 2.57 2.90 -27.35
C LEU A 200 3.04 1.45 -27.22
N VAL A 201 2.11 0.50 -27.11
CA VAL A 201 2.44 -0.93 -27.07
C VAL A 201 3.22 -1.37 -28.31
N ARG A 202 2.88 -0.83 -29.50
CA ARG A 202 3.61 -1.11 -30.75
C ARG A 202 4.93 -0.37 -30.83
N GLU A 203 4.97 0.91 -30.46
CA GLU A 203 6.14 1.78 -30.48
C GLU A 203 7.28 1.22 -29.63
N PHE A 204 6.92 0.75 -28.42
CA PHE A 204 7.89 0.25 -27.43
C PHE A 204 7.95 -1.29 -27.33
N GLU A 205 7.31 -2.00 -28.27
CA GLU A 205 7.30 -3.47 -28.32
C GLU A 205 6.84 -4.16 -27.02
N LEU A 206 5.90 -3.54 -26.28
CA LEU A 206 5.38 -4.02 -25.00
C LEU A 206 4.41 -5.19 -25.19
N MET A 207 4.91 -6.30 -25.72
CA MET A 207 4.08 -7.43 -26.18
C MET A 207 3.27 -8.08 -25.03
N ALA A 208 3.78 -8.05 -23.80
CA ALA A 208 3.06 -8.55 -22.64
C ALA A 208 1.78 -7.74 -22.36
N MET A 209 1.84 -6.40 -22.49
CA MET A 209 0.71 -5.51 -22.26
C MET A 209 -0.36 -5.56 -23.35
N ARG A 210 -0.01 -6.07 -24.53
CA ARG A 210 -0.95 -6.13 -25.67
C ARG A 210 -2.24 -6.89 -25.31
N TRP A 211 -2.11 -8.02 -24.62
CA TRP A 211 -3.26 -8.83 -24.25
C TRP A 211 -4.14 -8.13 -23.21
N GLU A 212 -3.54 -7.38 -22.31
CA GLU A 212 -4.24 -6.60 -21.29
C GLU A 212 -4.99 -5.42 -21.90
N ILE A 213 -4.36 -4.66 -22.81
CA ILE A 213 -5.03 -3.58 -23.56
C ILE A 213 -6.19 -4.12 -24.40
N ASP A 214 -6.00 -5.27 -25.09
CA ASP A 214 -7.07 -5.92 -25.83
C ASP A 214 -8.21 -6.41 -24.92
N ALA A 215 -7.90 -6.83 -23.69
CA ALA A 215 -8.91 -7.24 -22.71
C ALA A 215 -9.73 -6.05 -22.22
N LEU A 216 -9.07 -4.95 -21.85
CA LEU A 216 -9.73 -3.69 -21.47
C LEU A 216 -10.63 -3.16 -22.60
N ALA A 217 -10.18 -3.24 -23.86
CA ALA A 217 -10.99 -2.85 -25.02
C ALA A 217 -12.27 -3.66 -25.16
N ARG A 218 -12.22 -4.95 -24.86
CA ARG A 218 -13.41 -5.83 -24.88
C ARG A 218 -14.35 -5.52 -23.72
N GLU A 219 -13.82 -5.17 -22.57
CA GLU A 219 -14.60 -4.88 -21.38
C GLU A 219 -15.35 -3.54 -21.52
N GLU A 220 -14.71 -2.53 -22.09
CA GLU A 220 -15.35 -1.23 -22.40
C GLU A 220 -16.49 -1.37 -23.41
N GLN A 221 -16.40 -2.32 -24.34
CA GLN A 221 -17.45 -2.62 -25.32
C GLN A 221 -18.60 -3.48 -24.76
N ARG A 222 -18.49 -4.02 -23.54
CA ARG A 222 -19.58 -4.76 -22.91
C ARG A 222 -20.72 -3.79 -22.56
N PRO A 223 -21.98 -4.10 -22.97
CA PRO A 223 -23.11 -3.31 -22.54
C PRO A 223 -23.23 -3.37 -21.01
N ARG A 224 -23.10 -2.22 -20.36
CA ARG A 224 -23.35 -2.11 -18.90
C ARG A 224 -24.75 -2.64 -18.63
N PRO A 225 -24.96 -3.54 -17.65
CA PRO A 225 -26.31 -3.94 -17.29
C PRO A 225 -27.12 -2.70 -16.93
N ARG A 226 -28.28 -2.53 -17.57
CA ARG A 226 -29.18 -1.43 -17.28
C ARG A 226 -29.56 -1.50 -15.81
N GLN A 227 -29.22 -0.48 -15.04
CA GLN A 227 -29.79 -0.23 -13.72
C GLN A 227 -31.27 0.18 -13.90
N ASP A 228 -32.09 -0.75 -14.33
CA ASP A 228 -33.53 -0.54 -14.40
C ASP A 228 -34.21 -1.20 -13.20
N SER A 229 -34.86 -0.36 -12.42
CA SER A 229 -35.93 -0.67 -11.49
C SER A 229 -35.62 -1.49 -10.22
N ALA A 230 -35.01 -0.85 -9.23
CA ALA A 230 -35.34 -1.15 -7.85
C ALA A 230 -36.43 -0.19 -7.33
N ALA A 231 -37.62 -0.27 -7.91
CA ALA A 231 -38.83 0.40 -7.38
C ALA A 231 -40.04 -0.41 -7.82
N LYS A 232 -40.35 -1.48 -7.09
CA LYS A 232 -41.68 -2.09 -6.84
C LYS A 232 -41.55 -3.58 -6.52
N ALA A 233 -41.49 -3.91 -5.27
CA ALA A 233 -42.08 -5.14 -4.75
C ALA A 233 -42.20 -4.99 -3.22
N GLU A 234 -43.20 -4.26 -2.76
CA GLU A 234 -43.83 -4.56 -1.48
C GLU A 234 -44.75 -5.78 -1.69
N GLY A 235 -44.61 -6.73 -0.78
CA GLY A 235 -45.67 -7.76 -0.50
C GLY A 235 -45.46 -9.11 -1.15
N ALA A 236 -44.92 -10.08 -0.41
CA ALA A 236 -45.45 -11.45 -0.31
C ALA A 236 -44.61 -12.33 0.64
N GLU A 237 -45.16 -12.59 1.81
CA GLU A 237 -45.21 -13.82 2.60
C GLU A 237 -44.10 -14.89 2.50
N THR A 238 -43.60 -15.18 3.67
CA THR A 238 -43.16 -16.48 4.25
C THR A 238 -43.20 -17.72 3.41
N ALA A 239 -42.05 -18.39 3.23
CA ALA A 239 -41.97 -19.84 3.05
C ALA A 239 -40.63 -20.40 3.56
N VAL A 240 -40.74 -21.28 4.48
CA VAL A 240 -39.96 -22.34 5.10
C VAL A 240 -38.72 -22.85 4.34
N ALA A 241 -37.61 -22.97 5.04
CA ALA A 241 -36.37 -23.63 4.65
C ALA A 241 -36.51 -25.16 4.61
N PRO A 242 -35.78 -25.86 3.74
CA PRO A 242 -35.56 -27.32 3.90
C PRO A 242 -34.14 -27.63 4.41
N GLU A 243 -34.11 -28.60 5.32
CA GLU A 243 -32.99 -29.25 5.99
C GLU A 243 -31.86 -29.73 5.07
N VAL A 244 -30.62 -29.51 5.49
CA VAL A 244 -29.42 -30.12 4.91
C VAL A 244 -29.08 -31.40 5.67
N LYS A 245 -29.17 -32.55 4.99
CA LYS A 245 -28.71 -33.86 5.49
C LYS A 245 -27.19 -33.98 5.36
N LYS A 246 -26.52 -34.25 6.49
CA LYS A 246 -25.14 -34.73 6.60
C LYS A 246 -24.95 -36.07 5.87
N ARG A 247 -23.86 -36.22 5.14
CA ARG A 247 -23.27 -37.54 4.80
C ARG A 247 -21.81 -37.57 5.23
N GLU A 248 -21.53 -38.66 5.98
CA GLU A 248 -20.21 -39.01 6.54
C GLU A 248 -19.26 -39.61 5.52
N SER A 249 -18.01 -39.33 5.78
CA SER A 249 -16.72 -40.06 5.64
C SER A 249 -16.54 -41.18 4.60
N ALA A 250 -15.43 -41.07 3.86
CA ALA A 250 -14.41 -42.11 3.69
C ALA A 250 -13.12 -41.54 3.04
N ALA A 251 -11.96 -41.77 3.67
CA ALA A 251 -10.59 -41.59 3.17
C ALA A 251 -10.01 -42.98 2.83
N PRO A 252 -8.72 -43.10 2.41
CA PRO A 252 -7.94 -42.50 1.35
C PRO A 252 -7.22 -43.55 0.44
N ARG A 253 -6.55 -43.14 -0.64
CA ARG A 253 -5.22 -43.62 -1.12
C ARG A 253 -4.84 -43.08 -2.54
N PRO A 254 -3.57 -43.26 -3.03
CA PRO A 254 -2.67 -42.16 -3.33
C PRO A 254 -2.14 -42.10 -4.80
N SER A 255 -1.37 -41.01 -5.10
CA SER A 255 -0.42 -40.84 -6.20
C SER A 255 -0.94 -40.72 -7.64
N GLU A 256 -0.77 -39.54 -8.18
CA GLU A 256 -0.04 -39.33 -9.46
C GLU A 256 0.19 -37.81 -9.69
N THR A 257 1.36 -37.47 -10.17
CA THR A 257 1.95 -36.14 -10.34
C THR A 257 1.46 -35.46 -11.63
N PRO A 258 1.77 -34.14 -11.85
CA PRO A 258 0.76 -33.10 -12.05
C PRO A 258 0.60 -32.69 -13.51
N ALA A 259 -0.62 -32.37 -13.86
CA ALA A 259 -0.94 -31.62 -15.07
C ALA A 259 -0.95 -30.12 -14.74
N MET A 260 -0.40 -29.31 -15.64
CA MET A 260 -0.30 -27.87 -15.58
C MET A 260 -1.68 -27.21 -15.40
N GLU A 261 -1.84 -26.48 -14.33
CA GLU A 261 -3.01 -25.65 -14.09
C GLU A 261 -2.96 -24.38 -14.95
N GLY A 262 -4.12 -24.04 -15.49
CA GLY A 262 -4.36 -22.82 -16.25
C GLY A 262 -4.36 -21.57 -15.38
N PRO A 263 -4.56 -20.38 -15.97
CA PRO A 263 -4.32 -19.11 -15.31
C PRO A 263 -5.22 -18.92 -14.08
N ALA A 264 -4.59 -18.42 -13.00
CA ALA A 264 -5.26 -18.07 -11.76
C ALA A 264 -6.41 -17.07 -12.03
N GLU A 265 -7.53 -17.30 -11.39
CA GLU A 265 -8.65 -16.36 -11.36
C GLU A 265 -8.15 -15.01 -10.82
N SER A 266 -8.27 -13.97 -11.64
CA SER A 266 -7.96 -12.61 -11.24
C SER A 266 -8.99 -12.15 -10.21
N LEU A 267 -8.55 -11.96 -8.96
CA LEU A 267 -9.33 -11.26 -7.94
C LEU A 267 -9.62 -9.83 -8.43
N SER A 268 -10.90 -9.47 -8.51
CA SER A 268 -11.31 -8.11 -8.80
C SER A 268 -10.89 -7.19 -7.65
N LEU A 269 -10.36 -6.01 -7.97
CA LEU A 269 -10.02 -4.98 -6.97
C LEU A 269 -11.22 -4.61 -6.08
N LEU A 270 -12.44 -4.83 -6.57
CA LEU A 270 -13.70 -4.58 -5.84
C LEU A 270 -13.99 -5.63 -4.77
N ASP A 271 -13.39 -6.84 -4.87
CA ASP A 271 -13.56 -7.90 -3.87
C ASP A 271 -12.63 -7.75 -2.66
N VAL A 272 -11.69 -6.80 -2.73
CA VAL A 272 -10.62 -6.60 -1.72
C VAL A 272 -10.94 -5.46 -0.74
N VAL A 273 -11.92 -4.60 -1.06
CA VAL A 273 -12.33 -3.51 -0.18
C VAL A 273 -13.39 -4.04 0.78
N PRO A 274 -13.12 -4.17 2.09
CA PRO A 274 -14.16 -4.54 3.05
C PRO A 274 -15.23 -3.45 3.04
N ASP A 275 -16.49 -3.89 3.09
CA ASP A 275 -17.68 -3.03 3.16
C ASP A 275 -17.67 -2.27 4.51
N VAL A 276 -16.98 -1.12 4.54
CA VAL A 276 -16.83 -0.28 5.76
C VAL A 276 -18.13 0.49 6.07
N ALA A 277 -19.15 0.38 5.21
CA ALA A 277 -20.39 1.13 5.34
C ALA A 277 -21.42 0.53 6.36
N ALA A 278 -21.13 -0.59 7.02
CA ALA A 278 -22.10 -1.30 7.86
C ALA A 278 -21.90 -1.14 9.39
N ALA A 279 -20.98 -0.32 9.87
CA ALA A 279 -20.60 -0.26 11.29
C ALA A 279 -20.98 1.04 12.03
N GLU A 280 -21.84 1.88 11.49
CA GLU A 280 -22.38 3.02 12.25
C GLU A 280 -23.89 3.07 12.13
N LEU A 281 -24.59 2.30 12.94
CA LEU A 281 -25.95 2.56 13.46
C LEU A 281 -26.33 1.48 14.50
N GLU A 282 -25.74 1.57 15.70
CA GLU A 282 -26.38 1.17 16.95
C GLU A 282 -25.94 2.10 18.10
#